data_34d6374b407cf01e8d1c2415b38e2768
#
_entry.id   34d6374b407cf01e8d1c2415b38e2768
#
_cell.length_a   1.000
_cell.length_b   1.000
_cell.length_c   1.000
_cell.angle_alpha   90.00
_cell.angle_beta   90.00
_cell.angle_gamma   90.00
#
_symmetry.space_group_name_H-M   'P 1'
#
loop_
_entity.id
_entity.type
_entity.pdbx_description
1 polymer ?
#
loop_
_entity_poly.entity_id
_entity_poly.type
_entity_poly.pdbx_seq_one_letter_code
_entity_poly.pdbx_strand_id
1 'polypeptide(L)'
;MKVELGLTSFAENSAIYMPDGKHESISHAQRIRDIVEEIELADQLGLDVYGLGEHHREDYAVSDPVTVLGAAASRTQHIKLSSAVTVLSSDDPVRVYERFSTLDAVSNGRAEIMIGRGSFIESFPLFGYNLNDYEELFNEKLQMLLKINKHEIISWEGKLRPSLEETGIYPRVENGELPIWIATGGTPESSLRAGAFGLPITYAIIGGNPRRFARILKYINLLHYLTDIILSNYLLGCILGVMLQKQMNKRNVSFSLHLRHIKMY
;
A
#
# COMPACT_ATOMS: atom_id res chain seq x y z
N MET A 1 -13.72 -14.39 -12.42
CA MET A 1 -12.92 -13.54 -11.51
C MET A 1 -12.50 -12.31 -12.31
N LYS A 2 -12.84 -11.11 -11.86
CA LYS A 2 -12.36 -9.86 -12.50
C LYS A 2 -10.91 -9.65 -12.10
N VAL A 3 -10.00 -9.44 -13.06
CA VAL A 3 -8.62 -9.06 -12.80
C VAL A 3 -8.57 -7.54 -12.79
N GLU A 4 -8.00 -6.95 -11.74
CA GLU A 4 -7.71 -5.54 -11.65
C GLU A 4 -6.24 -5.30 -11.97
N LEU A 5 -5.97 -4.27 -12.78
CA LEU A 5 -4.63 -3.86 -13.18
C LEU A 5 -4.31 -2.51 -12.56
N GLY A 6 -3.13 -2.38 -11.98
CA GLY A 6 -2.71 -1.13 -11.37
C GLY A 6 -1.23 -0.85 -11.52
N LEU A 7 -0.86 0.33 -11.06
CA LEU A 7 0.52 0.77 -10.91
C LEU A 7 0.85 0.95 -9.44
N THR A 8 2.14 0.79 -9.12
CA THR A 8 2.68 1.21 -7.82
C THR A 8 3.93 2.04 -8.05
N SER A 9 4.08 3.11 -7.27
CA SER A 9 5.28 3.92 -7.22
C SER A 9 5.78 4.01 -5.79
N PHE A 10 7.07 3.81 -5.60
CA PHE A 10 7.73 4.10 -4.33
C PHE A 10 8.22 5.54 -4.25
N ALA A 11 7.94 6.33 -5.29
CA ALA A 11 8.29 7.74 -5.38
C ALA A 11 9.80 8.02 -5.34
N GLU A 12 10.61 7.14 -5.92
CA GLU A 12 12.03 7.39 -6.05
C GLU A 12 12.27 8.70 -6.81
N ASN A 13 13.15 9.54 -6.28
CA ASN A 13 13.67 10.75 -6.93
C ASN A 13 15.08 10.54 -7.49
N SER A 14 15.58 9.31 -7.39
CA SER A 14 16.89 8.93 -7.88
C SER A 14 16.99 9.06 -9.39
N ALA A 15 18.18 9.41 -9.79
CA ALA A 15 18.63 9.78 -11.10
C ALA A 15 17.98 8.99 -12.26
N ILE A 16 17.41 9.73 -13.18
CA ILE A 16 17.17 9.21 -14.52
C ILE A 16 18.55 8.95 -15.12
N TYR A 17 18.83 7.69 -15.47
CA TYR A 17 20.02 7.35 -16.24
C TYR A 17 19.92 7.98 -17.62
N MET A 18 20.65 9.05 -17.81
CA MET A 18 20.76 9.66 -19.14
C MET A 18 21.66 8.82 -20.02
N PRO A 19 21.43 8.80 -21.35
CA PRO A 19 22.27 8.03 -22.29
C PRO A 19 23.77 8.43 -22.28
N ASP A 20 24.08 9.62 -21.74
CA ASP A 20 25.45 10.13 -21.59
C ASP A 20 26.11 9.74 -20.25
N GLY A 21 25.45 8.90 -19.45
CA GLY A 21 25.93 8.42 -18.15
C GLY A 21 25.82 9.43 -17.00
N LYS A 22 25.20 10.58 -17.23
CA LYS A 22 24.90 11.54 -16.17
C LYS A 22 23.68 11.10 -15.36
N HIS A 23 23.75 11.38 -14.06
CA HIS A 23 22.66 11.15 -13.13
C HIS A 23 22.00 12.51 -12.82
N GLU A 24 20.78 12.70 -13.26
CA GLU A 24 19.97 13.85 -12.86
C GLU A 24 18.92 13.41 -11.84
N SER A 25 19.04 13.85 -10.59
CA SER A 25 17.98 13.70 -9.61
C SER A 25 16.97 14.85 -9.78
N ILE A 26 15.69 14.51 -9.73
CA ILE A 26 14.64 15.52 -9.65
C ILE A 26 14.40 15.90 -8.18
N SER A 27 13.94 17.15 -7.93
CA SER A 27 13.59 17.55 -6.58
C SER A 27 12.38 16.77 -6.06
N HIS A 28 12.29 16.57 -4.75
CA HIS A 28 11.12 15.95 -4.10
C HIS A 28 9.82 16.64 -4.52
N ALA A 29 9.82 17.98 -4.53
CA ALA A 29 8.66 18.77 -4.94
C ALA A 29 8.23 18.50 -6.40
N GLN A 30 9.18 18.33 -7.31
CA GLN A 30 8.85 17.99 -8.70
C GLN A 30 8.34 16.57 -8.79
N ARG A 31 8.99 15.60 -8.11
CA ARG A 31 8.56 14.20 -8.12
C ARG A 31 7.15 14.02 -7.58
N ILE A 32 6.78 14.75 -6.51
CA ILE A 32 5.41 14.72 -5.96
C ILE A 32 4.39 15.22 -7.00
N ARG A 33 4.69 16.31 -7.71
CA ARG A 33 3.81 16.81 -8.80
C ARG A 33 3.67 15.78 -9.92
N ASP A 34 4.79 15.19 -10.34
CA ASP A 34 4.81 14.15 -11.38
C ASP A 34 3.95 12.94 -10.99
N ILE A 35 3.96 12.54 -9.70
CA ILE A 35 3.13 11.45 -9.19
C ILE A 35 1.64 11.78 -9.33
N VAL A 36 1.23 13.00 -9.00
CA VAL A 36 -0.18 13.40 -9.17
C VAL A 36 -0.60 13.31 -10.63
N GLU A 37 0.27 13.72 -11.56
CA GLU A 37 0.04 13.60 -13.00
C GLU A 37 0.05 12.13 -13.47
N GLU A 38 0.93 11.30 -12.93
CA GLU A 38 0.97 9.85 -13.19
C GLU A 38 -0.35 9.17 -12.78
N ILE A 39 -0.91 9.52 -11.62
CA ILE A 39 -2.18 8.98 -11.14
C ILE A 39 -3.33 9.42 -12.03
N GLU A 40 -3.38 10.69 -12.42
CA GLU A 40 -4.38 11.21 -13.36
C GLU A 40 -4.31 10.50 -14.72
N LEU A 41 -3.10 10.30 -15.25
CA LEU A 41 -2.92 9.57 -16.51
C LEU A 41 -3.33 8.10 -16.37
N ALA A 42 -3.04 7.45 -15.23
CA ALA A 42 -3.45 6.07 -14.96
C ALA A 42 -4.97 5.92 -14.95
N ASP A 43 -5.69 6.88 -14.36
CA ASP A 43 -7.16 6.93 -14.38
C ASP A 43 -7.70 7.09 -15.82
N GLN A 44 -7.13 8.02 -16.60
CA GLN A 44 -7.51 8.26 -18.00
C GLN A 44 -7.27 7.03 -18.90
N LEU A 45 -6.25 6.24 -18.60
CA LEU A 45 -5.92 5.00 -19.31
C LEU A 45 -6.77 3.80 -18.84
N GLY A 46 -7.63 3.97 -17.84
CA GLY A 46 -8.54 2.95 -17.34
C GLY A 46 -7.88 1.90 -16.46
N LEU A 47 -6.80 2.24 -15.76
CA LEU A 47 -6.23 1.37 -14.74
C LEU A 47 -7.13 1.36 -13.49
N ASP A 48 -7.18 0.21 -12.82
CA ASP A 48 -8.12 -0.02 -11.71
C ASP A 48 -7.58 0.52 -10.37
N VAL A 49 -6.25 0.52 -10.14
CA VAL A 49 -5.66 0.94 -8.85
C VAL A 49 -4.29 1.60 -9.02
N TYR A 50 -4.02 2.60 -8.19
CA TYR A 50 -2.69 3.18 -8.02
C TYR A 50 -2.25 3.09 -6.55
N GLY A 51 -1.10 2.46 -6.32
CA GLY A 51 -0.51 2.30 -4.99
C GLY A 51 0.70 3.21 -4.81
N LEU A 52 0.72 3.98 -3.72
CA LEU A 52 1.81 4.92 -3.42
C LEU A 52 2.53 4.53 -2.14
N GLY A 53 3.85 4.41 -2.23
CA GLY A 53 4.72 4.02 -1.12
C GLY A 53 4.99 5.15 -0.13
N GLU A 54 5.32 4.76 1.10
CA GLU A 54 5.75 5.63 2.19
C GLU A 54 7.22 5.37 2.49
N HIS A 55 8.05 6.41 2.39
CA HIS A 55 9.48 6.34 2.70
C HIS A 55 9.97 7.64 3.34
N HIS A 56 10.80 7.51 4.36
CA HIS A 56 11.38 8.64 5.11
C HIS A 56 12.88 8.75 4.83
N ARG A 57 13.24 8.85 3.53
CA ARG A 57 14.62 8.82 3.04
C ARG A 57 14.84 9.92 2.00
N GLU A 58 16.09 10.30 1.84
CA GLU A 58 16.52 11.33 0.86
C GLU A 58 16.23 10.91 -0.59
N ASP A 59 16.33 9.62 -0.88
CA ASP A 59 16.17 9.06 -2.22
C ASP A 59 14.70 8.77 -2.62
N TYR A 60 13.73 9.13 -1.75
CA TYR A 60 12.30 9.02 -1.99
C TYR A 60 11.57 10.33 -1.69
N ALA A 61 10.60 10.68 -2.53
CA ALA A 61 9.94 11.97 -2.42
C ALA A 61 8.72 11.97 -1.47
N VAL A 62 8.12 10.81 -1.19
CA VAL A 62 6.83 10.73 -0.49
C VAL A 62 6.98 10.08 0.88
N SER A 63 6.72 10.88 1.92
CA SER A 63 6.65 10.44 3.32
C SER A 63 5.20 10.34 3.84
N ASP A 64 4.24 10.99 3.18
CA ASP A 64 2.81 10.89 3.48
C ASP A 64 2.04 10.61 2.17
N PRO A 65 1.82 9.33 1.84
CA PRO A 65 1.08 8.95 0.65
C PRO A 65 -0.32 9.53 0.60
N VAL A 66 -1.01 9.62 1.74
CA VAL A 66 -2.42 10.02 1.77
C VAL A 66 -2.61 11.47 1.34
N THR A 67 -1.69 12.37 1.70
CA THR A 67 -1.71 13.75 1.24
C THR A 67 -1.58 13.85 -0.28
N VAL A 68 -0.71 13.07 -0.90
CA VAL A 68 -0.52 13.06 -2.36
C VAL A 68 -1.71 12.41 -3.07
N LEU A 69 -2.21 11.29 -2.53
CA LEU A 69 -3.42 10.63 -3.03
C LEU A 69 -4.65 11.54 -2.94
N GLY A 70 -4.76 12.36 -1.87
CA GLY A 70 -5.81 13.35 -1.73
C GLY A 70 -5.78 14.43 -2.82
N ALA A 71 -4.58 14.89 -3.20
CA ALA A 71 -4.43 15.80 -4.34
C ALA A 71 -4.84 15.14 -5.67
N ALA A 72 -4.50 13.88 -5.88
CA ALA A 72 -4.89 13.13 -7.06
C ALA A 72 -6.40 12.78 -7.07
N ALA A 73 -7.02 12.59 -5.91
CA ALA A 73 -8.44 12.27 -5.78
C ALA A 73 -9.35 13.30 -6.47
N SER A 74 -8.98 14.58 -6.41
CA SER A 74 -9.73 15.67 -7.05
C SER A 74 -9.57 15.72 -8.58
N ARG A 75 -8.57 15.02 -9.13
CA ARG A 75 -8.23 15.00 -10.57
C ARG A 75 -8.61 13.68 -11.26
N THR A 76 -9.12 12.71 -10.50
CA THR A 76 -9.45 11.36 -10.97
C THR A 76 -10.90 10.98 -10.66
N GLN A 77 -11.45 10.00 -11.39
CA GLN A 77 -12.86 9.63 -11.27
C GLN A 77 -13.08 8.15 -10.90
N HIS A 78 -12.18 7.25 -11.32
CA HIS A 78 -12.44 5.80 -11.29
C HIS A 78 -11.36 5.01 -10.55
N ILE A 79 -10.10 5.42 -10.67
CA ILE A 79 -8.97 4.68 -10.12
C ILE A 79 -9.02 4.64 -8.59
N LYS A 80 -8.82 3.46 -8.02
CA LYS A 80 -8.67 3.27 -6.59
C LYS A 80 -7.33 3.84 -6.12
N LEU A 81 -7.34 4.47 -4.96
CA LEU A 81 -6.20 5.16 -4.37
C LEU A 81 -5.74 4.40 -3.13
N SER A 82 -4.60 3.74 -3.24
CA SER A 82 -4.06 2.85 -2.20
C SER A 82 -2.69 3.31 -1.73
N SER A 83 -2.37 3.08 -0.46
CA SER A 83 -0.96 3.05 -0.07
C SER A 83 -0.28 1.78 -0.58
N ALA A 84 1.06 1.83 -0.73
CA ALA A 84 1.85 0.66 -1.10
C ALA A 84 3.31 0.74 -0.56
N VAL A 85 3.46 0.78 0.79
CA VAL A 85 2.49 0.51 1.84
C VAL A 85 2.42 1.66 2.83
N THR A 86 1.40 1.69 3.71
CA THR A 86 1.45 2.42 4.97
C THR A 86 2.29 1.63 5.97
N VAL A 87 3.32 2.25 6.56
CA VAL A 87 4.22 1.61 7.53
C VAL A 87 3.58 1.61 8.92
N LEU A 88 2.62 0.70 9.12
CA LEU A 88 1.76 0.68 10.31
C LEU A 88 2.54 0.55 11.62
N SER A 89 3.71 -0.10 11.63
CA SER A 89 4.53 -0.27 12.84
C SER A 89 4.99 1.06 13.44
N SER A 90 5.24 2.08 12.62
CA SER A 90 5.71 3.40 13.05
C SER A 90 4.66 4.50 12.96
N ASP A 91 3.41 4.17 12.60
CA ASP A 91 2.29 5.13 12.57
C ASP A 91 1.26 4.82 13.67
N ASP A 92 0.36 5.76 13.95
CA ASP A 92 -0.76 5.54 14.88
C ASP A 92 -2.00 5.04 14.12
N PRO A 93 -2.63 3.92 14.54
CA PRO A 93 -3.76 3.33 13.83
C PRO A 93 -5.00 4.25 13.76
N VAL A 94 -5.19 5.16 14.73
CA VAL A 94 -6.24 6.18 14.68
C VAL A 94 -5.96 7.15 13.54
N ARG A 95 -4.72 7.66 13.47
CA ARG A 95 -4.29 8.57 12.40
C ARG A 95 -4.39 7.93 11.02
N VAL A 96 -4.00 6.67 10.91
CA VAL A 96 -4.13 5.91 9.65
C VAL A 96 -5.59 5.86 9.22
N TYR A 97 -6.48 5.47 10.12
CA TYR A 97 -7.92 5.41 9.82
C TYR A 97 -8.50 6.78 9.43
N GLU A 98 -8.24 7.82 10.22
CA GLU A 98 -8.75 9.18 9.97
C GLU A 98 -8.31 9.74 8.62
N ARG A 99 -7.04 9.52 8.23
CA ARG A 99 -6.51 9.96 6.94
C ARG A 99 -7.16 9.22 5.78
N PHE A 100 -7.30 7.90 5.87
CA PHE A 100 -7.90 7.12 4.79
C PHE A 100 -9.41 7.28 4.71
N SER A 101 -10.13 7.44 5.81
CA SER A 101 -11.56 7.77 5.77
C SER A 101 -11.80 9.16 5.19
N THR A 102 -10.90 10.11 5.44
CA THR A 102 -10.93 11.43 4.79
C THR A 102 -10.65 11.31 3.28
N LEU A 103 -9.65 10.51 2.89
CA LEU A 103 -9.37 10.23 1.48
C LEU A 103 -10.56 9.55 0.79
N ASP A 104 -11.21 8.62 1.48
CA ASP A 104 -12.40 7.93 0.97
C ASP A 104 -13.53 8.91 0.66
N ALA A 105 -13.82 9.82 1.60
CA ALA A 105 -14.81 10.88 1.40
C ALA A 105 -14.46 11.80 0.23
N VAL A 106 -13.22 12.28 0.12
CA VAL A 106 -12.76 13.15 -0.97
C VAL A 106 -12.80 12.45 -2.32
N SER A 107 -12.53 11.15 -2.34
CA SER A 107 -12.46 10.34 -3.56
C SER A 107 -13.78 9.67 -3.96
N ASN A 108 -14.86 9.86 -3.21
CA ASN A 108 -16.15 9.17 -3.38
C ASN A 108 -16.01 7.64 -3.31
N GLY A 109 -15.42 7.15 -2.22
CA GLY A 109 -15.37 5.71 -1.92
C GLY A 109 -14.29 4.92 -2.68
N ARG A 110 -13.15 5.57 -3.04
CA ARG A 110 -12.07 4.93 -3.81
C ARG A 110 -10.81 4.65 -3.00
N ALA A 111 -10.81 4.90 -1.69
CA ALA A 111 -9.65 4.68 -0.85
C ALA A 111 -9.49 3.20 -0.46
N GLU A 112 -8.27 2.72 -0.49
CA GLU A 112 -7.87 1.40 0.03
C GLU A 112 -6.61 1.55 0.89
N ILE A 113 -6.46 0.74 1.93
CA ILE A 113 -5.27 0.73 2.77
C ILE A 113 -4.48 -0.54 2.49
N MET A 114 -3.26 -0.40 2.00
CA MET A 114 -2.32 -1.51 1.98
C MET A 114 -1.29 -1.28 3.08
N ILE A 115 -1.32 -2.11 4.11
CA ILE A 115 -0.43 -2.03 5.26
C ILE A 115 0.74 -2.99 5.11
N GLY A 116 1.89 -2.56 5.58
CA GLY A 116 3.09 -3.39 5.64
C GLY A 116 3.95 -2.99 6.83
N ARG A 117 5.00 -3.78 7.04
CA ARG A 117 6.01 -3.47 8.07
C ARG A 117 7.06 -2.48 7.58
N GLY A 118 7.01 -2.13 6.27
CA GLY A 118 8.05 -1.36 5.61
C GLY A 118 9.27 -2.19 5.20
N SER A 119 10.02 -1.70 4.24
CA SER A 119 11.27 -2.30 3.78
C SER A 119 12.50 -1.68 4.45
N PHE A 120 12.33 -0.48 4.98
CA PHE A 120 13.37 0.32 5.59
C PHE A 120 13.06 0.54 7.08
N ILE A 121 14.08 0.93 7.85
CA ILE A 121 14.03 1.01 9.32
C ILE A 121 14.03 2.45 9.84
N GLU A 122 14.24 3.44 8.99
CA GLU A 122 14.44 4.84 9.39
C GLU A 122 13.22 5.48 10.05
N SER A 123 12.02 5.02 9.77
CA SER A 123 10.80 5.51 10.43
C SER A 123 10.79 5.23 11.94
N PHE A 124 11.44 4.15 12.38
CA PHE A 124 11.47 3.78 13.81
C PHE A 124 12.18 4.82 14.67
N PRO A 125 13.47 5.14 14.46
CA PRO A 125 14.11 6.18 15.24
C PRO A 125 13.53 7.57 14.98
N LEU A 126 13.03 7.85 13.76
CA LEU A 126 12.44 9.13 13.40
C LEU A 126 11.18 9.43 14.22
N PHE A 127 10.34 8.43 14.48
CA PHE A 127 9.10 8.55 15.25
C PHE A 127 9.20 8.04 16.68
N GLY A 128 10.41 7.71 17.14
CA GLY A 128 10.66 7.33 18.55
C GLY A 128 10.28 5.88 18.89
N TYR A 129 10.20 5.01 17.90
CA TYR A 129 9.94 3.58 18.12
C TYR A 129 11.23 2.76 18.18
N ASN A 130 11.21 1.69 18.96
CA ASN A 130 12.31 0.74 19.03
C ASN A 130 12.12 -0.35 17.96
N LEU A 131 13.14 -0.59 17.15
CA LEU A 131 13.11 -1.62 16.11
C LEU A 131 12.94 -3.03 16.67
N ASN A 132 13.34 -3.29 17.91
CA ASN A 132 13.13 -4.59 18.56
C ASN A 132 11.65 -4.91 18.78
N ASP A 133 10.79 -3.90 18.88
CA ASP A 133 9.35 -4.03 19.08
C ASP A 133 8.57 -4.15 17.75
N TYR A 134 9.29 -4.27 16.63
CA TYR A 134 8.75 -4.23 15.27
C TYR A 134 7.55 -5.15 15.03
N GLU A 135 7.66 -6.42 15.43
CA GLU A 135 6.58 -7.40 15.25
C GLU A 135 5.39 -7.13 16.19
N GLU A 136 5.67 -6.74 17.43
CA GLU A 136 4.64 -6.46 18.42
C GLU A 136 3.88 -5.18 18.06
N LEU A 137 4.59 -4.12 17.66
CA LEU A 137 4.01 -2.88 17.13
C LEU A 137 3.06 -3.14 15.96
N PHE A 138 3.51 -3.91 14.98
CA PHE A 138 2.67 -4.22 13.82
C PHE A 138 1.41 -4.97 14.22
N ASN A 139 1.54 -6.01 15.04
CA ASN A 139 0.41 -6.84 15.44
C ASN A 139 -0.61 -6.08 16.29
N GLU A 140 -0.15 -5.32 17.28
CA GLU A 140 -1.01 -4.53 18.15
C GLU A 140 -1.76 -3.46 17.36
N LYS A 141 -1.04 -2.70 16.53
CA LYS A 141 -1.63 -1.62 15.73
C LYS A 141 -2.58 -2.14 14.65
N LEU A 142 -2.30 -3.30 14.06
CA LEU A 142 -3.20 -3.95 13.12
C LEU A 142 -4.53 -4.32 13.78
N GLN A 143 -4.49 -4.96 14.96
CA GLN A 143 -5.70 -5.33 15.69
C GLN A 143 -6.55 -4.09 16.01
N MET A 144 -5.89 -3.01 16.45
CA MET A 144 -6.58 -1.76 16.73
C MET A 144 -7.18 -1.14 15.47
N LEU A 145 -6.44 -1.09 14.35
CA LEU A 145 -6.93 -0.55 13.08
C LEU A 145 -8.17 -1.32 12.59
N LEU A 146 -8.14 -2.64 12.68
CA LEU A 146 -9.30 -3.47 12.31
C LEU A 146 -10.50 -3.23 13.21
N LYS A 147 -10.27 -3.01 14.51
CA LYS A 147 -11.34 -2.66 15.45
C LYS A 147 -11.94 -1.30 15.13
N ILE A 148 -11.11 -0.30 14.86
CA ILE A 148 -11.55 1.05 14.43
C ILE A 148 -12.37 0.97 13.15
N ASN A 149 -11.92 0.20 12.17
CA ASN A 149 -12.61 0.07 10.88
C ASN A 149 -14.05 -0.46 11.03
N LYS A 150 -14.26 -1.39 11.96
CA LYS A 150 -15.56 -2.02 12.21
C LYS A 150 -16.49 -1.20 13.13
N HIS A 151 -15.93 -0.45 14.08
CA HIS A 151 -16.71 0.16 15.15
C HIS A 151 -16.44 1.67 15.23
N GLU A 152 -17.50 2.44 15.33
CA GLU A 152 -17.42 3.90 15.48
C GLU A 152 -16.84 4.31 16.84
N ILE A 153 -17.31 3.64 17.90
CA ILE A 153 -16.85 3.86 19.28
C ILE A 153 -16.06 2.63 19.71
N ILE A 154 -14.86 2.83 20.20
CA ILE A 154 -14.00 1.76 20.69
C ILE A 154 -13.45 2.05 22.09
N SER A 155 -13.23 0.98 22.84
CA SER A 155 -12.28 0.98 23.96
C SER A 155 -11.08 0.13 23.55
N TRP A 156 -9.88 0.55 23.89
CA TRP A 156 -8.63 -0.12 23.56
C TRP A 156 -7.71 -0.18 24.77
N GLU A 157 -7.12 -1.33 25.00
CA GLU A 157 -6.04 -1.51 25.94
C GLU A 157 -4.92 -2.31 25.24
N GLY A 158 -3.71 -1.76 25.22
CA GLY A 158 -2.55 -2.34 24.57
C GLY A 158 -1.28 -2.07 25.37
N LYS A 159 -0.14 -2.60 24.92
CA LYS A 159 1.15 -2.43 25.59
C LYS A 159 1.95 -1.24 25.04
N LEU A 160 1.81 -1.00 23.74
CA LEU A 160 2.67 -0.09 22.99
C LEU A 160 1.94 1.22 22.60
N ARG A 161 0.65 1.30 22.87
CA ARG A 161 -0.17 2.49 22.66
C ARG A 161 -1.03 2.76 23.89
N PRO A 162 -1.20 4.04 24.28
CA PRO A 162 -2.12 4.42 25.36
C PRO A 162 -3.54 3.92 25.13
N SER A 163 -4.22 3.57 26.24
CA SER A 163 -5.60 3.09 26.23
C SER A 163 -6.57 4.16 25.72
N LEU A 164 -7.67 3.71 25.16
CA LEU A 164 -8.86 4.51 24.84
C LEU A 164 -10.06 3.92 25.59
N GLU A 165 -10.96 4.79 26.07
CA GLU A 165 -12.19 4.38 26.73
C GLU A 165 -13.37 5.05 26.02
N GLU A 166 -14.28 4.22 25.49
CA GLU A 166 -15.52 4.64 24.79
C GLU A 166 -15.31 5.84 23.84
N THR A 167 -14.24 5.77 23.03
CA THR A 167 -13.81 6.89 22.20
C THR A 167 -14.32 6.72 20.77
N GLY A 168 -15.03 7.75 20.27
CA GLY A 168 -15.44 7.86 18.86
C GLY A 168 -14.27 8.29 17.96
N ILE A 169 -14.17 7.70 16.77
CA ILE A 169 -13.13 8.00 15.78
C ILE A 169 -13.78 8.43 14.47
N TYR A 170 -13.41 9.62 13.98
CA TYR A 170 -14.05 10.30 12.84
C TYR A 170 -13.03 10.91 11.88
N PRO A 171 -13.42 11.12 10.56
CA PRO A 171 -14.73 10.79 9.99
C PRO A 171 -14.90 9.28 9.82
N ARG A 172 -16.15 8.83 9.64
CA ARG A 172 -16.46 7.46 9.24
C ARG A 172 -16.61 7.41 7.73
N VAL A 173 -16.28 6.26 7.12
CA VAL A 173 -16.62 6.00 5.71
C VAL A 173 -18.14 5.87 5.56
N GLU A 174 -18.66 6.34 4.44
CA GLU A 174 -20.11 6.34 4.20
C GLU A 174 -20.67 4.94 3.93
N ASN A 175 -19.86 4.08 3.29
CA ASN A 175 -20.29 2.78 2.83
C ASN A 175 -19.40 1.65 3.35
N GLY A 176 -19.84 1.00 4.42
CA GLY A 176 -19.19 -0.20 4.94
C GLY A 176 -17.87 0.07 5.68
N GLU A 177 -16.83 -0.61 5.29
CA GLU A 177 -15.50 -0.58 5.89
C GLU A 177 -14.46 -0.24 4.81
N LEU A 178 -13.36 0.42 5.20
CA LEU A 178 -12.21 0.59 4.30
C LEU A 178 -11.62 -0.77 3.95
N PRO A 179 -11.36 -1.05 2.66
CA PRO A 179 -10.60 -2.22 2.26
C PRO A 179 -9.17 -2.16 2.83
N ILE A 180 -8.78 -3.17 3.60
CA ILE A 180 -7.45 -3.26 4.22
C ILE A 180 -6.74 -4.49 3.69
N TRP A 181 -5.56 -4.31 3.10
CA TRP A 181 -4.70 -5.33 2.54
C TRP A 181 -3.43 -5.49 3.37
N ILE A 182 -2.93 -6.70 3.51
CA ILE A 182 -1.59 -6.95 4.04
C ILE A 182 -0.61 -7.14 2.88
N ALA A 183 0.44 -6.31 2.84
CA ALA A 183 1.55 -6.50 1.91
C ALA A 183 2.68 -7.29 2.55
N THR A 184 3.27 -8.19 1.79
CA THR A 184 4.39 -9.03 2.24
C THR A 184 5.45 -9.22 1.16
N GLY A 185 6.71 -9.27 1.59
CA GLY A 185 7.84 -9.69 0.75
C GLY A 185 7.94 -11.21 0.54
N GLY A 186 6.96 -11.98 1.04
CA GLY A 186 6.89 -13.43 0.85
C GLY A 186 7.38 -14.25 2.04
N THR A 187 7.30 -13.71 3.27
CA THR A 187 7.51 -14.51 4.48
C THR A 187 6.27 -15.34 4.78
N PRO A 188 6.41 -16.63 5.16
CA PRO A 188 5.28 -17.47 5.53
C PRO A 188 4.45 -16.88 6.67
N GLU A 189 5.10 -16.28 7.67
CA GLU A 189 4.47 -15.69 8.85
C GLU A 189 3.50 -14.57 8.49
N SER A 190 3.87 -13.71 7.53
CA SER A 190 2.99 -12.63 7.06
C SER A 190 1.77 -13.19 6.33
N SER A 191 1.95 -14.28 5.59
CA SER A 191 0.85 -14.96 4.90
C SER A 191 -0.10 -15.63 5.89
N LEU A 192 0.45 -16.28 6.91
CA LEU A 192 -0.34 -16.88 7.99
C LEU A 192 -1.13 -15.81 8.77
N ARG A 193 -0.50 -14.64 9.00
CA ARG A 193 -1.16 -13.50 9.65
C ARG A 193 -2.33 -12.99 8.83
N ALA A 194 -2.15 -12.76 7.52
CA ALA A 194 -3.24 -12.33 6.64
C ALA A 194 -4.41 -13.34 6.68
N GLY A 195 -4.11 -14.63 6.62
CA GLY A 195 -5.09 -15.70 6.75
C GLY A 195 -5.82 -15.69 8.09
N ALA A 196 -5.10 -15.52 9.20
CA ALA A 196 -5.69 -15.51 10.55
C ALA A 196 -6.65 -14.34 10.77
N PHE A 197 -6.38 -13.18 10.15
CA PHE A 197 -7.27 -12.02 10.23
C PHE A 197 -8.34 -11.99 9.11
N GLY A 198 -8.33 -12.94 8.18
CA GLY A 198 -9.24 -12.95 7.03
C GLY A 198 -9.03 -11.77 6.07
N LEU A 199 -7.80 -11.24 6.02
CA LEU A 199 -7.47 -10.07 5.19
C LEU A 199 -6.92 -10.47 3.83
N PRO A 200 -7.23 -9.70 2.78
CA PRO A 200 -6.60 -9.87 1.48
C PRO A 200 -5.09 -9.60 1.58
N ILE A 201 -4.34 -10.29 0.73
CA ILE A 201 -2.87 -10.22 0.75
C ILE A 201 -2.31 -9.75 -0.58
N THR A 202 -1.28 -8.94 -0.51
CA THR A 202 -0.48 -8.52 -1.67
C THR A 202 0.96 -8.98 -1.54
N TYR A 203 1.47 -9.66 -2.56
CA TYR A 203 2.88 -10.05 -2.62
C TYR A 203 3.70 -9.03 -3.38
N ALA A 204 4.70 -8.46 -2.71
CA ALA A 204 5.71 -7.60 -3.32
C ALA A 204 6.74 -8.46 -4.06
N ILE A 205 6.48 -8.76 -5.34
CA ILE A 205 7.37 -9.53 -6.22
C ILE A 205 8.27 -8.54 -6.98
N ILE A 206 9.07 -7.79 -6.23
CA ILE A 206 9.94 -6.75 -6.79
C ILE A 206 11.18 -7.35 -7.46
N GLY A 207 11.53 -8.58 -7.09
CA GLY A 207 12.65 -9.31 -7.69
C GLY A 207 12.57 -10.81 -7.47
N GLY A 208 13.36 -11.55 -8.24
CA GLY A 208 13.43 -13.01 -8.15
C GLY A 208 12.33 -13.75 -8.93
N ASN A 209 12.22 -15.05 -8.69
CA ASN A 209 11.29 -15.92 -9.43
C ASN A 209 9.90 -15.91 -8.76
N PRO A 210 8.82 -15.47 -9.45
CA PRO A 210 7.46 -15.48 -8.91
C PRO A 210 6.96 -16.87 -8.45
N ARG A 211 7.50 -17.96 -8.98
CA ARG A 211 7.12 -19.34 -8.60
C ARG A 211 7.37 -19.65 -7.12
N ARG A 212 8.30 -18.94 -6.46
CA ARG A 212 8.54 -19.14 -5.03
C ARG A 212 7.30 -18.76 -4.19
N PHE A 213 6.54 -17.78 -4.64
CA PHE A 213 5.34 -17.30 -3.96
C PHE A 213 4.16 -18.28 -4.09
N ALA A 214 4.11 -19.09 -5.17
CA ALA A 214 3.09 -20.12 -5.34
C ALA A 214 3.11 -21.17 -4.22
N ARG A 215 4.29 -21.43 -3.64
CA ARG A 215 4.40 -22.35 -2.48
C ARG A 215 3.81 -21.73 -1.22
N ILE A 216 3.97 -20.43 -1.05
CA ILE A 216 3.48 -19.70 0.12
C ILE A 216 1.95 -19.61 0.10
N LEU A 217 1.35 -19.46 -1.08
CA LEU A 217 -0.11 -19.50 -1.27
C LEU A 217 -0.75 -20.79 -0.73
N LYS A 218 -0.03 -21.91 -0.78
CA LYS A 218 -0.53 -23.17 -0.22
C LYS A 218 -0.73 -23.11 1.29
N TYR A 219 0.09 -22.36 2.02
CA TYR A 219 -0.06 -22.19 3.46
C TYR A 219 -1.31 -21.38 3.82
N ILE A 220 -1.64 -20.37 3.02
CA ILE A 220 -2.85 -19.57 3.20
C ILE A 220 -4.08 -20.46 3.00
N ASN A 221 -4.10 -21.22 1.88
CA ASN A 221 -5.20 -22.13 1.58
C ASN A 221 -5.37 -23.22 2.67
N LEU A 222 -4.26 -23.70 3.24
CA LEU A 222 -4.31 -24.67 4.33
C LEU A 222 -4.90 -24.05 5.60
N LEU A 223 -4.54 -22.82 5.94
CA LEU A 223 -5.08 -22.12 7.11
C LEU A 223 -6.57 -21.86 6.97
N HIS A 224 -7.02 -21.45 5.79
CA HIS A 224 -8.44 -21.26 5.47
C HIS A 224 -9.23 -22.56 5.64
N TYR A 225 -8.67 -23.67 5.20
CA TYR A 225 -9.29 -24.98 5.38
C TYR A 225 -9.42 -25.39 6.85
N LEU A 226 -8.44 -24.96 7.69
CA LEU A 226 -8.41 -25.28 9.13
C LEU A 226 -9.27 -24.34 9.98
N THR A 227 -9.60 -23.13 9.48
CA THR A 227 -10.32 -22.09 10.24
C THR A 227 -11.76 -21.88 9.80
N ASP A 228 -12.27 -22.69 8.85
CA ASP A 228 -13.61 -22.56 8.25
C ASP A 228 -13.92 -21.16 7.67
N ILE A 229 -12.89 -20.34 7.44
CA ILE A 229 -13.03 -19.06 6.76
C ILE A 229 -13.27 -19.32 5.28
N ILE A 230 -14.46 -19.03 4.80
CA ILE A 230 -14.91 -19.35 3.44
C ILE A 230 -14.06 -18.58 2.41
N LEU A 231 -13.39 -19.32 1.54
CA LEU A 231 -12.53 -18.82 0.45
C LEU A 231 -13.21 -17.88 -0.57
N SER A 232 -14.53 -17.68 -0.49
CA SER A 232 -15.30 -16.95 -1.49
C SER A 232 -14.95 -15.47 -1.64
N ASN A 233 -14.21 -14.89 -0.68
CA ASN A 233 -13.88 -13.46 -0.66
C ASN A 233 -12.38 -13.16 -0.60
N TYR A 234 -11.51 -14.14 -0.89
CA TYR A 234 -10.07 -13.90 -0.78
C TYR A 234 -9.55 -13.15 -2.02
N LEU A 235 -9.12 -11.93 -1.80
CA LEU A 235 -8.46 -11.14 -2.83
C LEU A 235 -6.94 -11.34 -2.73
N LEU A 236 -6.32 -11.67 -3.86
CA LEU A 236 -4.88 -11.81 -3.99
C LEU A 236 -4.35 -10.71 -4.90
N GLY A 237 -3.47 -9.88 -4.36
CA GLY A 237 -2.73 -8.89 -5.12
C GLY A 237 -1.27 -9.32 -5.34
N CYS A 238 -0.69 -8.90 -6.45
CA CYS A 238 0.74 -9.03 -6.72
C CYS A 238 1.28 -7.70 -7.24
N ILE A 239 2.28 -7.17 -6.55
CA ILE A 239 3.07 -6.05 -7.05
C ILE A 239 4.25 -6.64 -7.80
N LEU A 240 4.29 -6.43 -9.10
CA LEU A 240 5.40 -6.82 -9.95
C LEU A 240 6.26 -5.60 -10.23
N GLY A 241 7.58 -5.74 -10.08
CA GLY A 241 8.50 -4.71 -10.52
C GLY A 241 8.40 -4.55 -12.03
N VAL A 242 7.85 -3.43 -12.48
CA VAL A 242 7.82 -3.05 -13.90
C VAL A 242 8.89 -1.99 -14.10
N MET A 243 9.91 -2.30 -14.90
CA MET A 243 10.83 -1.26 -15.38
C MET A 243 10.13 -0.48 -16.49
N LEU A 244 9.66 0.71 -16.19
CA LEU A 244 9.21 1.67 -17.20
C LEU A 244 10.45 2.32 -17.82
N GLN A 245 10.79 1.92 -19.04
CA GLN A 245 11.86 2.56 -19.80
C GLN A 245 11.28 3.77 -20.51
N LYS A 246 11.61 4.97 -20.01
CA LYS A 246 11.27 6.24 -20.65
C LYS A 246 12.09 6.37 -21.94
N GLN A 247 11.49 6.13 -23.09
CA GLN A 247 12.06 6.55 -24.35
C GLN A 247 11.68 8.01 -24.60
N MET A 248 12.61 8.90 -24.33
CA MET A 248 12.45 10.33 -24.68
C MET A 248 12.74 10.53 -26.16
N ASN A 249 11.69 10.58 -26.96
CA ASN A 249 11.74 11.27 -28.24
C ASN A 249 11.18 12.69 -28.05
N LYS A 250 11.88 13.69 -28.54
CA LYS A 250 11.70 15.13 -28.28
C LYS A 250 10.31 15.75 -28.54
N ARG A 251 9.29 14.96 -28.89
CA ARG A 251 7.92 15.44 -29.16
C ARG A 251 6.77 14.56 -28.66
N ASN A 252 7.02 13.34 -28.19
CA ASN A 252 5.98 12.48 -27.61
C ASN A 252 6.59 11.61 -26.49
N VAL A 253 6.00 11.70 -25.31
CA VAL A 253 6.28 10.76 -24.21
C VAL A 253 5.47 9.51 -24.50
N SER A 254 6.11 8.43 -24.92
CA SER A 254 5.48 7.13 -25.03
C SER A 254 5.99 6.23 -23.90
N PHE A 255 5.08 5.62 -23.19
CA PHE A 255 5.40 4.56 -22.22
C PHE A 255 5.20 3.23 -22.92
N SER A 256 6.22 2.38 -22.94
CA SER A 256 6.07 0.98 -23.36
C SER A 256 6.07 0.08 -22.14
N LEU A 257 4.96 -0.60 -21.91
CA LEU A 257 4.82 -1.63 -20.88
C LEU A 257 5.38 -2.94 -21.43
N HIS A 258 6.52 -3.41 -20.92
CA HIS A 258 7.05 -4.73 -21.22
C HIS A 258 6.57 -5.73 -20.19
N LEU A 259 5.37 -6.26 -20.36
CA LEU A 259 4.89 -7.44 -19.62
C LEU A 259 5.60 -8.67 -20.19
N ARG A 260 6.64 -9.16 -19.52
CA ARG A 260 7.14 -10.53 -19.79
C ARG A 260 6.10 -11.52 -19.29
N HIS A 261 5.57 -12.30 -20.21
CA HIS A 261 4.55 -13.33 -20.10
C HIS A 261 4.40 -13.94 -18.70
N ILE A 262 3.32 -13.57 -18.01
CA ILE A 262 2.84 -14.29 -16.84
C ILE A 262 1.68 -15.17 -17.33
N LYS A 263 1.96 -16.46 -17.54
CA LYS A 263 0.90 -17.45 -17.61
C LYS A 263 0.44 -17.73 -16.19
N MET A 264 -0.74 -17.27 -15.86
CA MET A 264 -1.46 -17.74 -14.66
C MET A 264 -2.05 -19.11 -15.01
N TYR A 265 -1.75 -20.11 -14.18
CA TYR A 265 -2.36 -21.43 -14.20
C TYR A 265 -3.41 -21.51 -13.07
#